data_4bde5bbbaf5c328fedc19a9e02914b03
#
_entry.id   4bde5bbbaf5c328fedc19a9e02914b03
#
_cell.length_a   1.000
_cell.length_b   1.000
_cell.length_c   1.000
_cell.angle_alpha   90.00
_cell.angle_beta   90.00
_cell.angle_gamma   90.00
#
_symmetry.space_group_name_H-M   'P 1'
#
loop_
_entity.id
_entity.type
_entity.pdbx_description
1 polymer ?
#
loop_
_entity_poly.entity_id
_entity_poly.type
_entity_poly.pdbx_seq_one_letter_code
_entity_poly.pdbx_strand_id
1 'polypeptide(L)'
;MGSSETPQLKAVLFDRDGTLVVDVPYNADPGLVRAMPGAKAVLDSLRASGLAIGVLTNQSGVARGILTAAEVASVNAKVEELLGPFDVWEVCPHGAADGCPCRKPAPGMVLSACRRLGIEASEAALIGDIGSDVQAAEAAGVRGILVPTPVTRTEEVNDAKLVARDLAAAVDLLPERGHRPARRHQTERGHQPEQNPLPEPSPLLKGA
;
A
#
# COMPACT_ATOMS: atom_id res chain seq x y z
N MET A 1 2.68 -38.19 -2.16
CA MET A 1 3.70 -37.13 -2.06
C MET A 1 3.15 -35.95 -2.83
N GLY A 2 2.51 -35.00 -2.13
CA GLY A 2 1.97 -33.80 -2.76
C GLY A 2 3.12 -32.86 -3.08
N SER A 3 3.27 -32.50 -4.34
CA SER A 3 4.16 -31.43 -4.77
C SER A 3 3.70 -30.14 -4.08
N SER A 4 4.46 -29.62 -3.12
CA SER A 4 4.23 -28.30 -2.58
C SER A 4 4.60 -27.31 -3.67
N GLU A 5 3.63 -26.92 -4.51
CA GLU A 5 3.81 -25.80 -5.42
C GLU A 5 4.10 -24.56 -4.56
N THR A 6 5.24 -23.94 -4.80
CA THR A 6 5.55 -22.64 -4.18
C THR A 6 4.47 -21.65 -4.59
N PRO A 7 3.84 -20.93 -3.64
CA PRO A 7 2.77 -19.98 -3.97
C PRO A 7 3.27 -18.96 -5.01
N GLN A 8 2.53 -18.84 -6.09
CA GLN A 8 2.85 -17.93 -7.17
C GLN A 8 2.53 -16.48 -6.76
N LEU A 9 3.47 -15.56 -6.94
CA LEU A 9 3.26 -14.14 -6.63
C LEU A 9 2.13 -13.54 -7.49
N LYS A 10 1.17 -12.88 -6.84
CA LYS A 10 0.02 -12.22 -7.48
C LYS A 10 -0.03 -10.72 -7.22
N ALA A 11 0.60 -10.23 -6.14
CA ALA A 11 0.61 -8.82 -5.81
C ALA A 11 1.95 -8.38 -5.21
N VAL A 12 2.31 -7.12 -5.47
CA VAL A 12 3.38 -6.42 -4.74
C VAL A 12 2.78 -5.20 -4.06
N LEU A 13 2.96 -5.15 -2.75
CA LEU A 13 2.55 -4.05 -1.89
C LEU A 13 3.76 -3.17 -1.62
N PHE A 14 3.55 -1.88 -1.50
CA PHE A 14 4.62 -0.91 -1.26
C PHE A 14 4.25 0.01 -0.10
N ASP A 15 5.23 0.40 0.71
CA ASP A 15 5.11 1.64 1.45
C ASP A 15 5.12 2.84 0.50
N ARG A 16 4.59 3.98 0.96
CA ARG A 16 4.53 5.21 0.17
C ARG A 16 5.77 6.07 0.37
N ASP A 17 5.97 6.57 1.59
CA ASP A 17 6.97 7.58 1.92
C ASP A 17 8.34 6.94 2.14
N GLY A 18 9.39 7.41 1.46
CA GLY A 18 10.71 6.78 1.48
C GLY A 18 10.85 5.59 0.52
N THR A 19 9.75 5.03 0.01
CA THR A 19 9.75 3.87 -0.89
C THR A 19 9.31 4.24 -2.32
N LEU A 20 8.07 4.69 -2.51
CA LEU A 20 7.56 5.10 -3.83
C LEU A 20 7.80 6.58 -4.10
N VAL A 21 7.73 7.41 -3.07
CA VAL A 21 7.96 8.85 -3.15
C VAL A 21 8.97 9.28 -2.08
N VAL A 22 9.66 10.38 -2.37
CA VAL A 22 10.57 11.01 -1.40
C VAL A 22 9.77 11.37 -0.15
N ASP A 23 10.30 10.98 1.01
CA ASP A 23 9.65 11.30 2.28
C ASP A 23 9.71 12.80 2.57
N VAL A 24 8.53 13.38 2.76
CA VAL A 24 8.33 14.75 3.25
C VAL A 24 7.47 14.65 4.50
N PRO A 25 8.03 14.86 5.70
CA PRO A 25 7.31 14.66 6.95
C PRO A 25 6.00 15.46 7.00
N TYR A 26 4.88 14.78 7.28
CA TYR A 26 3.54 15.35 7.36
C TYR A 26 3.14 16.18 6.14
N ASN A 27 3.46 15.70 4.94
CA ASN A 27 3.15 16.39 3.69
C ASN A 27 1.64 16.56 3.48
N ALA A 28 1.17 17.81 3.46
CA ALA A 28 -0.20 18.19 3.10
C ALA A 28 -0.30 18.74 1.65
N ASP A 29 0.83 19.00 0.99
CA ASP A 29 0.90 19.64 -0.32
C ASP A 29 1.22 18.63 -1.44
N PRO A 30 0.27 18.34 -2.34
CA PRO A 30 0.53 17.50 -3.52
C PRO A 30 1.66 18.02 -4.42
N GLY A 31 1.92 19.33 -4.40
CA GLY A 31 3.00 19.96 -5.15
C GLY A 31 4.41 19.56 -4.71
N LEU A 32 4.54 19.00 -3.50
CA LEU A 32 5.81 18.52 -2.96
C LEU A 32 6.09 17.04 -3.28
N VAL A 33 5.11 16.31 -3.81
CA VAL A 33 5.30 14.89 -4.14
C VAL A 33 6.32 14.72 -5.26
N ARG A 34 7.33 13.90 -5.00
CA ARG A 34 8.37 13.53 -5.97
C ARG A 34 8.55 12.01 -5.94
N ALA A 35 8.48 11.37 -7.10
CA ALA A 35 8.73 9.93 -7.21
C ALA A 35 10.18 9.60 -6.83
N MET A 36 10.37 8.46 -6.16
CA MET A 36 11.70 7.89 -5.96
C MET A 36 12.32 7.47 -7.29
N PRO A 37 13.65 7.57 -7.43
CA PRO A 37 14.35 7.14 -8.64
C PRO A 37 13.98 5.70 -9.03
N GLY A 38 13.56 5.51 -10.28
CA GLY A 38 13.19 4.19 -10.81
C GLY A 38 11.80 3.67 -10.42
N ALA A 39 11.08 4.29 -9.47
CA ALA A 39 9.78 3.81 -8.99
C ALA A 39 8.78 3.61 -10.14
N LYS A 40 8.62 4.58 -11.03
CA LYS A 40 7.71 4.48 -12.19
C LYS A 40 8.05 3.28 -13.08
N ALA A 41 9.31 3.10 -13.43
CA ALA A 41 9.75 2.01 -14.30
C ALA A 41 9.51 0.63 -13.66
N VAL A 42 9.79 0.51 -12.36
CA VAL A 42 9.52 -0.71 -11.58
C VAL A 42 8.03 -1.04 -11.57
N LEU A 43 7.19 -0.08 -11.24
CA LEU A 43 5.74 -0.28 -11.20
C LEU A 43 5.17 -0.66 -12.59
N ASP A 44 5.64 -0.02 -13.66
CA ASP A 44 5.22 -0.36 -15.02
C ASP A 44 5.63 -1.78 -15.42
N SER A 45 6.82 -2.23 -15.03
CA SER A 45 7.29 -3.60 -15.25
C SER A 45 6.43 -4.63 -14.51
N LEU A 46 6.07 -4.34 -13.25
CA LEU A 46 5.21 -5.22 -12.45
C LEU A 46 3.80 -5.31 -13.03
N ARG A 47 3.22 -4.18 -13.47
CA ARG A 47 1.92 -4.15 -14.18
C ARG A 47 1.96 -4.96 -15.47
N ALA A 48 3.01 -4.78 -16.26
CA ALA A 48 3.20 -5.54 -17.50
C ALA A 48 3.33 -7.06 -17.25
N SER A 49 3.80 -7.45 -16.07
CA SER A 49 3.84 -8.85 -15.63
C SER A 49 2.49 -9.35 -15.07
N GLY A 50 1.44 -8.52 -15.07
CA GLY A 50 0.10 -8.89 -14.60
C GLY A 50 -0.05 -8.96 -13.08
N LEU A 51 0.90 -8.41 -12.32
CA LEU A 51 0.82 -8.32 -10.86
C LEU A 51 -0.09 -7.18 -10.42
N ALA A 52 -0.88 -7.40 -9.38
CA ALA A 52 -1.58 -6.33 -8.70
C ALA A 52 -0.61 -5.49 -7.87
N ILE A 53 -0.86 -4.19 -7.77
CA ILE A 53 -0.01 -3.27 -7.02
C ILE A 53 -0.83 -2.54 -5.97
N GLY A 54 -0.37 -2.58 -4.71
CA GLY A 54 -0.99 -1.88 -3.60
C GLY A 54 -0.05 -0.92 -2.89
N VAL A 55 -0.63 0.06 -2.20
CA VAL A 55 0.11 1.01 -1.35
C VAL A 55 -0.42 0.95 0.07
N LEU A 56 0.49 0.84 1.04
CA LEU A 56 0.18 0.78 2.47
C LEU A 56 0.96 1.85 3.22
N THR A 57 0.28 2.86 3.76
CA THR A 57 0.97 4.01 4.38
C THR A 57 0.47 4.33 5.79
N ASN A 58 1.42 4.59 6.71
CA ASN A 58 1.14 5.09 8.05
C ASN A 58 1.07 6.63 8.03
N GLN A 59 -0.11 7.19 8.28
CA GLN A 59 -0.36 8.64 8.26
C GLN A 59 -0.75 9.17 9.64
N SER A 60 0.14 9.03 10.61
CA SER A 60 -0.10 9.43 12.01
C SER A 60 -0.33 10.93 12.22
N GLY A 61 -0.02 11.75 11.23
CA GLY A 61 -0.36 13.19 11.23
C GLY A 61 -1.85 13.45 11.38
N VAL A 62 -2.71 12.52 10.94
CA VAL A 62 -4.17 12.61 11.08
C VAL A 62 -4.57 12.49 12.55
N ALA A 63 -4.13 11.45 13.26
CA ALA A 63 -4.41 11.29 14.70
C ALA A 63 -3.85 12.46 15.55
N ARG A 64 -2.77 13.09 15.08
CA ARG A 64 -2.12 14.23 15.75
C ARG A 64 -2.76 15.58 15.41
N GLY A 65 -3.76 15.62 14.51
CA GLY A 65 -4.38 16.84 14.04
C GLY A 65 -3.46 17.75 13.19
N ILE A 66 -2.34 17.21 12.69
CA ILE A 66 -1.39 17.90 11.80
C ILE A 66 -1.87 17.84 10.35
N LEU A 67 -2.52 16.74 10.00
CA LEU A 67 -3.07 16.47 8.66
C LEU A 67 -4.57 16.18 8.77
N THR A 68 -5.31 16.55 7.75
CA THR A 68 -6.67 16.07 7.51
C THR A 68 -6.67 14.84 6.61
N ALA A 69 -7.71 14.04 6.68
CA ALA A 69 -7.90 12.91 5.75
C ALA A 69 -7.98 13.38 4.28
N ALA A 70 -8.52 14.58 4.04
CA ALA A 70 -8.62 15.16 2.70
C ALA A 70 -7.23 15.51 2.13
N GLU A 71 -6.33 16.07 2.93
CA GLU A 71 -4.95 16.36 2.53
C GLU A 71 -4.20 15.07 2.20
N VAL A 72 -4.31 14.04 3.04
CA VAL A 72 -3.73 12.73 2.76
C VAL A 72 -4.27 12.16 1.45
N ALA A 73 -5.58 12.23 1.21
CA ALA A 73 -6.19 11.77 -0.04
C ALA A 73 -5.69 12.57 -1.26
N SER A 74 -5.51 13.88 -1.13
CA SER A 74 -4.98 14.74 -2.19
C SER A 74 -3.53 14.38 -2.55
N VAL A 75 -2.68 14.13 -1.54
CA VAL A 75 -1.31 13.66 -1.74
C VAL A 75 -1.30 12.28 -2.41
N ASN A 76 -2.14 11.35 -1.98
CA ASN A 76 -2.26 10.02 -2.59
C ASN A 76 -2.71 10.09 -4.06
N ALA A 77 -3.66 10.97 -4.37
CA ALA A 77 -4.08 11.20 -5.76
C ALA A 77 -2.92 11.69 -6.64
N LYS A 78 -2.05 12.55 -6.08
CA LYS A 78 -0.84 13.00 -6.80
C LYS A 78 0.18 11.89 -6.99
N VAL A 79 0.35 11.01 -6.00
CA VAL A 79 1.19 9.81 -6.13
C VAL A 79 0.67 8.92 -7.28
N GLU A 80 -0.64 8.71 -7.34
CA GLU A 80 -1.28 7.92 -8.40
C GLU A 80 -1.15 8.58 -9.79
N GLU A 81 -1.28 9.89 -9.88
CA GLU A 81 -1.03 10.65 -11.12
C GLU A 81 0.40 10.43 -11.65
N LEU A 82 1.40 10.45 -10.76
CA LEU A 82 2.81 10.33 -11.13
C LEU A 82 3.22 8.89 -11.45
N LEU A 83 2.70 7.92 -10.72
CA LEU A 83 3.18 6.54 -10.74
C LEU A 83 2.20 5.56 -11.40
N GLY A 84 1.00 6.02 -11.72
CA GLY A 84 -0.07 5.23 -12.35
C GLY A 84 -1.02 4.58 -11.33
N PRO A 85 -2.07 3.89 -11.82
CA PRO A 85 -3.12 3.37 -10.95
C PRO A 85 -2.61 2.28 -10.03
N PHE A 86 -3.16 2.24 -8.82
CA PHE A 86 -2.94 1.19 -7.84
C PHE A 86 -4.23 0.40 -7.63
N ASP A 87 -4.11 -0.93 -7.53
CA ASP A 87 -5.26 -1.82 -7.34
C ASP A 87 -5.84 -1.72 -5.93
N VAL A 88 -5.02 -1.32 -4.94
CA VAL A 88 -5.46 -1.12 -3.56
C VAL A 88 -4.64 -0.04 -2.85
N TRP A 89 -5.33 0.77 -2.06
CA TRP A 89 -4.77 1.70 -1.09
C TRP A 89 -5.23 1.33 0.31
N GLU A 90 -4.28 1.25 1.25
CA GLU A 90 -4.52 1.13 2.68
C GLU A 90 -3.81 2.27 3.41
N VAL A 91 -4.56 3.03 4.18
CA VAL A 91 -4.06 4.17 4.93
C VAL A 91 -4.37 3.98 6.40
N CYS A 92 -3.36 3.99 7.25
CA CYS A 92 -3.55 4.00 8.68
C CYS A 92 -3.43 5.44 9.22
N PRO A 93 -4.53 6.05 9.69
CA PRO A 93 -4.50 7.41 10.23
C PRO A 93 -4.07 7.48 11.71
N HIS A 94 -3.85 6.35 12.36
CA HIS A 94 -3.67 6.25 13.81
C HIS A 94 -2.24 6.57 14.25
N GLY A 95 -2.13 7.11 15.47
CA GLY A 95 -0.87 7.31 16.17
C GLY A 95 -0.30 6.01 16.76
N ALA A 96 0.94 6.06 17.25
CA ALA A 96 1.60 4.89 17.83
C ALA A 96 0.92 4.41 19.12
N ALA A 97 0.30 5.31 19.89
CA ALA A 97 -0.36 5.01 21.16
C ALA A 97 -1.79 4.46 21.01
N ASP A 98 -2.38 4.50 19.81
CA ASP A 98 -3.78 4.13 19.60
C ASP A 98 -4.03 2.62 19.61
N GLY A 99 -2.98 1.79 19.58
CA GLY A 99 -3.08 0.34 19.64
C GLY A 99 -3.89 -0.29 18.50
N CYS A 100 -4.04 0.39 17.36
CA CYS A 100 -4.83 -0.11 16.25
C CYS A 100 -4.16 -1.30 15.55
N PRO A 101 -4.94 -2.22 14.97
CA PRO A 101 -4.39 -3.38 14.27
C PRO A 101 -3.82 -3.05 12.88
N CYS A 102 -4.05 -1.83 12.35
CA CYS A 102 -3.66 -1.47 10.99
C CYS A 102 -2.28 -0.81 10.88
N ARG A 103 -1.82 -0.09 11.92
CA ARG A 103 -0.54 0.62 11.87
C ARG A 103 0.63 -0.35 11.81
N LYS A 104 1.47 -0.26 10.76
CA LYS A 104 2.75 -0.98 10.71
C LYS A 104 3.60 -0.65 11.95
N PRO A 105 4.13 -1.66 12.67
CA PRO A 105 4.38 -3.04 12.26
C PRO A 105 3.22 -4.03 12.43
N ALA A 106 2.02 -3.61 12.85
CA ALA A 106 0.88 -4.52 12.88
C ALA A 106 0.47 -4.92 11.44
N PRO A 107 -0.03 -6.18 11.24
CA PRO A 107 -0.28 -6.73 9.91
C PRO A 107 -1.58 -6.28 9.24
N GLY A 108 -2.40 -5.48 9.91
CA GLY A 108 -3.80 -5.24 9.51
C GLY A 108 -3.97 -4.64 8.11
N MET A 109 -3.12 -3.69 7.69
CA MET A 109 -3.18 -3.14 6.33
C MET A 109 -2.77 -4.19 5.29
N VAL A 110 -1.74 -4.99 5.56
CA VAL A 110 -1.29 -6.06 4.64
C VAL A 110 -2.41 -7.07 4.42
N LEU A 111 -3.01 -7.57 5.51
CA LEU A 111 -4.12 -8.53 5.45
C LEU A 111 -5.37 -7.94 4.80
N SER A 112 -5.64 -6.65 5.02
CA SER A 112 -6.73 -5.93 4.36
C SER A 112 -6.52 -5.84 2.86
N ALA A 113 -5.32 -5.47 2.43
CA ALA A 113 -4.94 -5.40 1.01
C ALA A 113 -5.09 -6.77 0.32
N CYS A 114 -4.57 -7.84 0.92
CA CYS A 114 -4.72 -9.20 0.38
C CYS A 114 -6.20 -9.60 0.22
N ARG A 115 -7.05 -9.34 1.24
CA ARG A 115 -8.51 -9.62 1.14
C ARG A 115 -9.17 -8.84 0.01
N ARG A 116 -8.86 -7.54 -0.13
CA ARG A 116 -9.42 -6.69 -1.19
C ARG A 116 -8.98 -7.10 -2.58
N LEU A 117 -7.77 -7.64 -2.71
CA LEU A 117 -7.24 -8.18 -3.95
C LEU A 117 -7.71 -9.63 -4.24
N GLY A 118 -8.34 -10.29 -3.26
CA GLY A 118 -8.80 -11.68 -3.39
C GLY A 118 -7.66 -12.67 -3.50
N ILE A 119 -6.58 -12.45 -2.74
CA ILE A 119 -5.37 -13.29 -2.73
C ILE A 119 -5.01 -13.74 -1.32
N GLU A 120 -4.26 -14.83 -1.22
CA GLU A 120 -3.66 -15.28 0.03
C GLU A 120 -2.41 -14.46 0.37
N ALA A 121 -2.06 -14.35 1.65
CA ALA A 121 -0.87 -13.62 2.10
C ALA A 121 0.42 -14.17 1.47
N SER A 122 0.53 -15.49 1.31
CA SER A 122 1.68 -16.14 0.67
C SER A 122 1.87 -15.79 -0.81
N GLU A 123 0.87 -15.19 -1.45
CA GLU A 123 0.88 -14.76 -2.84
C GLU A 123 1.23 -13.25 -3.00
N ALA A 124 1.60 -12.58 -1.90
CA ALA A 124 2.00 -11.19 -1.89
C ALA A 124 3.44 -10.99 -1.41
N ALA A 125 4.01 -9.84 -1.77
CA ALA A 125 5.24 -9.32 -1.19
C ALA A 125 5.01 -7.86 -0.76
N LEU A 126 5.73 -7.39 0.28
CA LEU A 126 5.73 -6.00 0.71
C LEU A 126 7.15 -5.44 0.62
N ILE A 127 7.29 -4.31 -0.04
CA ILE A 127 8.55 -3.56 -0.17
C ILE A 127 8.39 -2.25 0.61
N GLY A 128 9.33 -1.96 1.50
CA GLY A 128 9.34 -0.75 2.31
C GLY A 128 10.75 -0.32 2.67
N ASP A 129 10.90 0.86 3.29
CA ASP A 129 12.20 1.45 3.58
C ASP A 129 12.59 1.38 5.07
N ILE A 130 11.66 1.03 5.96
CA ILE A 130 11.92 0.94 7.40
C ILE A 130 11.52 -0.41 7.99
N GLY A 131 12.05 -0.71 9.18
CA GLY A 131 11.81 -1.99 9.87
C GLY A 131 10.34 -2.31 10.10
N SER A 132 9.48 -1.30 10.33
CA SER A 132 8.05 -1.54 10.54
C SER A 132 7.33 -2.13 9.31
N ASP A 133 7.85 -1.94 8.11
CA ASP A 133 7.29 -2.50 6.88
C ASP A 133 7.56 -4.00 6.81
N VAL A 134 8.82 -4.38 6.99
CA VAL A 134 9.21 -5.80 6.95
C VAL A 134 8.61 -6.59 8.13
N GLN A 135 8.49 -5.97 9.31
CA GLN A 135 7.82 -6.57 10.45
C GLN A 135 6.31 -6.78 10.19
N ALA A 136 5.65 -5.81 9.56
CA ALA A 136 4.24 -5.96 9.16
C ALA A 136 4.06 -7.08 8.13
N ALA A 137 4.99 -7.19 7.17
CA ALA A 137 5.01 -8.28 6.21
C ALA A 137 5.15 -9.65 6.90
N GLU A 138 6.13 -9.80 7.79
CA GLU A 138 6.36 -11.03 8.54
C GLU A 138 5.14 -11.42 9.40
N ALA A 139 4.58 -10.45 10.12
CA ALA A 139 3.40 -10.67 10.95
C ALA A 139 2.16 -11.09 10.14
N ALA A 140 2.10 -10.71 8.87
CA ALA A 140 1.04 -11.11 7.93
C ALA A 140 1.34 -12.41 7.18
N GLY A 141 2.53 -12.99 7.30
CA GLY A 141 2.96 -14.15 6.50
C GLY A 141 3.30 -13.81 5.04
N VAL A 142 3.64 -12.55 4.76
CA VAL A 142 4.01 -12.01 3.46
C VAL A 142 5.54 -11.88 3.37
N ARG A 143 6.11 -12.00 2.17
CA ARG A 143 7.55 -11.73 1.96
C ARG A 143 7.82 -10.23 2.12
N GLY A 144 8.63 -9.85 3.12
CA GLY A 144 9.10 -8.48 3.32
C GLY A 144 10.46 -8.25 2.68
N ILE A 145 10.64 -7.12 1.99
CA ILE A 145 11.91 -6.68 1.40
C ILE A 145 12.18 -5.25 1.84
N LEU A 146 13.33 -5.01 2.47
CA LEU A 146 13.77 -3.69 2.88
C LEU A 146 14.58 -3.02 1.76
N VAL A 147 14.23 -1.79 1.43
CA VAL A 147 15.01 -0.91 0.55
C VAL A 147 15.43 0.31 1.38
N PRO A 148 16.58 0.24 2.07
CA PRO A 148 16.93 1.25 3.03
C PRO A 148 17.22 2.61 2.39
N THR A 149 16.84 3.67 3.09
CA THR A 149 17.17 5.06 2.80
C THR A 149 18.21 5.58 3.80
N PRO A 150 18.76 6.79 3.63
CA PRO A 150 19.68 7.36 4.61
C PRO A 150 19.12 7.53 6.03
N VAL A 151 17.78 7.48 6.19
CA VAL A 151 17.11 7.58 7.50
C VAL A 151 16.76 6.23 8.11
N THR A 152 16.93 5.13 7.37
CA THR A 152 16.73 3.77 7.87
C THR A 152 17.82 3.44 8.89
N ARG A 153 17.44 2.94 10.06
CA ARG A 153 18.38 2.62 11.13
C ARG A 153 19.20 1.37 10.79
N THR A 154 20.45 1.34 11.23
CA THR A 154 21.35 0.21 11.00
C THR A 154 20.78 -1.10 11.57
N GLU A 155 20.14 -1.05 12.73
CA GLU A 155 19.49 -2.20 13.36
C GLU A 155 18.40 -2.78 12.47
N GLU A 156 17.59 -1.93 11.83
CA GLU A 156 16.51 -2.37 10.93
C GLU A 156 17.07 -3.09 9.69
N VAL A 157 18.22 -2.60 9.18
CA VAL A 157 18.92 -3.26 8.06
C VAL A 157 19.49 -4.61 8.49
N ASN A 158 20.07 -4.71 9.70
CA ASN A 158 20.65 -5.94 10.21
C ASN A 158 19.59 -7.01 10.52
N ASP A 159 18.39 -6.60 10.97
CA ASP A 159 17.28 -7.48 11.33
C ASP A 159 16.50 -7.96 10.11
N ALA A 160 16.57 -7.24 8.99
CA ALA A 160 15.80 -7.57 7.79
C ALA A 160 16.37 -8.80 7.07
N LYS A 161 15.50 -9.79 6.78
CA LYS A 161 15.90 -11.03 6.07
C LYS A 161 16.30 -10.80 4.61
N LEU A 162 15.65 -9.83 3.96
CA LEU A 162 15.90 -9.46 2.58
C LEU A 162 16.11 -7.94 2.50
N VAL A 163 17.27 -7.55 2.00
CA VAL A 163 17.64 -6.15 1.81
C VAL A 163 18.05 -5.94 0.38
N ALA A 164 17.51 -4.93 -0.27
CA ALA A 164 17.87 -4.52 -1.62
C ALA A 164 18.40 -3.09 -1.62
N ARG A 165 19.34 -2.80 -2.51
CA ARG A 165 19.93 -1.46 -2.61
C ARG A 165 18.99 -0.40 -3.20
N ASP A 166 17.99 -0.83 -3.99
CA ASP A 166 17.02 0.01 -4.67
C ASP A 166 15.77 -0.81 -5.05
N LEU A 167 14.74 -0.15 -5.56
CA LEU A 167 13.49 -0.80 -5.96
C LEU A 167 13.67 -1.82 -7.09
N ALA A 168 14.60 -1.59 -8.02
CA ALA A 168 14.85 -2.54 -9.11
C ALA A 168 15.45 -3.85 -8.55
N ALA A 169 16.45 -3.73 -7.68
CA ALA A 169 17.03 -4.88 -6.99
C ALA A 169 16.02 -5.59 -6.07
N ALA A 170 15.06 -4.88 -5.48
CA ALA A 170 14.01 -5.49 -4.69
C ALA A 170 13.09 -6.38 -5.54
N VAL A 171 12.81 -5.99 -6.79
CA VAL A 171 12.04 -6.81 -7.73
C VAL A 171 12.76 -8.12 -8.09
N ASP A 172 14.09 -8.12 -8.14
CA ASP A 172 14.88 -9.32 -8.41
C ASP A 172 14.83 -10.33 -7.24
N LEU A 173 14.48 -9.87 -6.04
CA LEU A 173 14.29 -10.71 -4.85
C LEU A 173 12.86 -11.29 -4.71
N LEU A 174 11.94 -10.90 -5.59
CA LEU A 174 10.59 -11.44 -5.59
C LEU A 174 10.59 -12.91 -6.02
N PRO A 175 9.62 -13.73 -5.54
CA PRO A 175 9.46 -15.10 -6.02
C PRO A 175 9.19 -15.15 -7.53
N GLU A 176 9.43 -16.33 -8.15
CA GLU A 176 9.11 -16.52 -9.55
C GLU A 176 7.65 -16.13 -9.84
N ARG A 177 7.48 -15.37 -10.93
CA ARG A 177 6.20 -14.78 -11.31
C ARG A 177 5.45 -15.79 -12.17
N GLY A 178 4.25 -16.13 -11.77
CA GLY A 178 3.38 -16.85 -12.67
C GLY A 178 2.86 -15.95 -13.78
N HIS A 179 2.86 -16.51 -14.96
CA HIS A 179 2.32 -15.83 -16.14
C HIS A 179 0.80 -15.76 -16.03
N ARG A 180 0.24 -14.63 -15.59
CA ARG A 180 -1.20 -14.37 -15.64
C ARG A 180 -1.50 -13.80 -17.02
N PRO A 181 -2.37 -14.41 -17.83
CA PRO A 181 -2.78 -13.81 -19.10
C PRO A 181 -3.44 -12.46 -18.79
N ALA A 182 -3.05 -11.43 -19.56
CA ALA A 182 -3.55 -10.07 -19.42
C ALA A 182 -5.08 -10.06 -19.27
N ARG A 183 -5.59 -9.45 -18.21
CA ARG A 183 -7.04 -9.20 -18.06
C ARG A 183 -7.46 -8.34 -19.24
N ARG A 184 -8.30 -8.87 -20.13
CA ARG A 184 -9.04 -8.05 -21.09
C ARG A 184 -9.89 -7.08 -20.26
N HIS A 185 -9.64 -5.79 -20.41
CA HIS A 185 -10.56 -4.76 -19.96
C HIS A 185 -11.91 -5.04 -20.63
N GLN A 186 -12.84 -5.61 -19.88
CA GLN A 186 -14.25 -5.53 -20.24
C GLN A 186 -14.65 -4.07 -20.00
N THR A 187 -14.80 -3.33 -21.09
CA THR A 187 -15.52 -2.06 -21.10
C THR A 187 -16.97 -2.37 -20.74
N GLU A 188 -17.27 -2.36 -19.47
CA GLU A 188 -18.66 -2.35 -19.01
C GLU A 188 -19.27 -1.01 -19.40
N ARG A 189 -20.19 -1.09 -20.36
CA ARG A 189 -21.09 -0.01 -20.72
C ARG A 189 -21.95 0.31 -19.51
N GLY A 190 -21.88 1.55 -19.06
CA GLY A 190 -23.00 2.27 -18.48
C GLY A 190 -23.64 1.67 -17.25
N HIS A 191 -23.00 1.80 -16.09
CA HIS A 191 -23.74 1.80 -14.83
C HIS A 191 -24.01 3.25 -14.45
N GLN A 192 -25.28 3.70 -14.64
CA GLN A 192 -25.74 4.96 -14.06
C GLN A 192 -25.76 4.79 -12.53
N PRO A 193 -25.25 5.76 -11.75
CA PRO A 193 -25.37 5.68 -10.31
C PRO A 193 -26.86 5.85 -9.92
N GLU A 194 -27.43 4.83 -9.32
CA GLU A 194 -28.70 4.95 -8.60
C GLU A 194 -28.55 6.01 -7.52
N GLN A 195 -29.28 7.11 -7.67
CA GLN A 195 -29.44 8.13 -6.67
C GLN A 195 -30.30 7.55 -5.54
N ASN A 196 -29.67 7.16 -4.45
CA ASN A 196 -30.34 6.81 -3.21
C ASN A 196 -30.88 8.11 -2.59
N PRO A 197 -32.21 8.28 -2.40
CA PRO A 197 -32.75 9.50 -1.81
C PRO A 197 -32.34 9.61 -0.34
N LEU A 198 -31.96 10.82 0.05
CA LEU A 198 -31.64 11.17 1.43
C LEU A 198 -32.85 10.88 2.35
N PRO A 199 -32.63 10.37 3.57
CA PRO A 199 -33.72 10.18 4.54
C PRO A 199 -34.28 11.55 4.96
N GLU A 200 -35.61 11.63 5.00
CA GLU A 200 -36.33 12.82 5.47
C GLU A 200 -36.03 13.11 6.96
N PRO A 201 -35.97 14.40 7.35
CA PRO A 201 -35.76 14.76 8.73
C PRO A 201 -36.98 14.40 9.59
N SER A 202 -36.75 13.70 10.68
CA SER A 202 -37.77 13.38 11.70
C SER A 202 -38.45 14.62 12.24
N PRO A 203 -39.79 14.60 12.45
CA PRO A 203 -40.51 15.74 12.97
C PRO A 203 -40.15 16.01 14.43
N LEU A 204 -39.82 17.27 14.73
CA LEU A 204 -39.66 17.80 16.06
C LEU A 204 -40.98 17.66 16.83
N LEU A 205 -40.99 16.85 17.88
CA LEU A 205 -42.04 16.88 18.90
C LEU A 205 -42.10 18.24 19.56
N LYS A 206 -43.12 19.01 19.21
CA LYS A 206 -43.59 20.14 20.06
C LYS A 206 -44.46 19.53 21.16
N GLY A 207 -44.18 19.83 22.37
CA GLY A 207 -45.00 19.46 23.52
C GLY A 207 -44.50 20.02 24.80
N ALA A 208 -45.24 21.04 25.27
CA ALA A 208 -45.59 21.50 26.60
C ALA A 208 -44.45 21.72 27.61
#